data_d6be220e267b1ff1011a30e3205a8b30
#
_entry.id   d6be220e267b1ff1011a30e3205a8b30
#
_cell.length_a   1.000
_cell.length_b   1.000
_cell.length_c   1.000
_cell.angle_alpha   90.00
_cell.angle_beta   90.00
_cell.angle_gamma   90.00
#
_symmetry.space_group_name_H-M   'P 1'
#
loop_
_entity.id
_entity.type
_entity.pdbx_description
1 polymer ?
#
loop_
_entity_poly.entity_id
_entity_poly.type
_entity_poly.pdbx_seq_one_letter_code
_entity_poly.pdbx_strand_id
1 'polypeptide(L)'
;MPRPRLAIVDFLNGLMPQFDLTYDDVFMVPRRSDVASRHGVDLRTNDGTGTTIPLVVANMTAIAGRRMAETTARRGGLTVIPQDIPVEVVAEVISFVKGRDLVHDTPITLEPSTTAGEALALINKRAHGAGVVVDHGRPVGVVTERDLESVDRFTQVRDVMSPDLMTLSADADPRTAFEELHRARRRVAPVVDADGRLVGIQTTKGAVRASMYTPAVDGQGRLRIAAAVGINGDVGGKAAALLEAGADVLVVDTAHGHQTKMLDALAAVRALDPQVPIVAGNIVSAAGTRELIEAGADIVKVGVGPGAMCTTRMMTAVGRPQLSAVLECAAAARELGKHVWADGGVRHPRDVALALAAGASNVMIGSWFAGTLESPGDLVTDSDGRRYKESFGMASARAVQSRTAADSPFDRARKALFEEGISNSRMYVDPAGPGVEDVIDEIIGGVRSSCTYAGATSLEEFHERALVGLQSTAGFAEGRPLHTSW
;
A
#
# COMPACT_ATOMS: atom_id res chain seq x y z
N MET A 1 9.53 39.03 -19.68
CA MET A 1 8.48 38.48 -18.83
C MET A 1 9.04 37.24 -18.15
N PRO A 2 9.03 37.11 -16.85
CA PRO A 2 9.45 35.87 -16.20
C PRO A 2 8.47 34.78 -16.64
N ARG A 3 9.01 33.65 -17.16
CA ARG A 3 8.23 32.47 -17.48
C ARG A 3 7.55 31.97 -16.18
N PRO A 4 6.31 31.51 -16.22
CA PRO A 4 5.67 30.94 -15.03
C PRO A 4 6.56 29.80 -14.49
N ARG A 5 6.72 29.73 -13.15
CA ARG A 5 7.37 28.61 -12.48
C ARG A 5 6.50 27.37 -12.68
N LEU A 6 6.73 26.63 -13.74
CA LEU A 6 6.04 25.37 -14.07
C LEU A 6 6.61 24.15 -13.33
N ALA A 7 7.68 24.33 -12.56
CA ALA A 7 8.32 23.23 -11.86
C ALA A 7 8.07 23.34 -10.35
N ILE A 8 7.53 22.28 -9.74
CA ILE A 8 7.38 22.11 -8.30
C ILE A 8 8.74 21.85 -7.65
N VAL A 9 9.66 21.22 -8.40
CA VAL A 9 11.02 20.92 -7.95
C VAL A 9 12.04 21.73 -8.75
N ASP A 10 13.08 22.20 -8.09
CA ASP A 10 14.19 22.87 -8.74
C ASP A 10 15.11 21.86 -9.41
N PHE A 11 15.47 22.13 -10.69
CA PHE A 11 16.50 21.38 -11.37
C PHE A 11 17.88 22.06 -11.18
N LEU A 12 18.92 21.23 -10.98
CA LEU A 12 20.29 21.68 -10.84
C LEU A 12 20.71 22.57 -12.01
N ASN A 13 21.28 23.73 -11.72
CA ASN A 13 21.68 24.77 -12.70
C ASN A 13 20.52 25.31 -13.57
N GLY A 14 19.26 25.16 -13.15
CA GLY A 14 18.10 25.61 -13.88
C GLY A 14 17.87 24.89 -15.20
N LEU A 15 18.42 23.70 -15.39
CA LEU A 15 18.26 22.89 -16.59
C LEU A 15 16.82 22.37 -16.65
N MET A 16 16.11 22.75 -17.73
CA MET A 16 14.79 22.17 -18.04
C MET A 16 14.99 21.07 -19.07
N PRO A 17 14.59 19.81 -18.74
CA PRO A 17 14.68 18.72 -19.72
C PRO A 17 13.78 18.96 -20.92
N GLN A 18 14.26 18.59 -22.11
CA GLN A 18 13.50 18.71 -23.38
C GLN A 18 12.75 17.42 -23.72
N PHE A 19 12.84 16.39 -22.89
CA PHE A 19 12.20 15.08 -23.05
C PHE A 19 11.60 14.64 -21.72
N ASP A 20 10.66 13.72 -21.79
CA ASP A 20 10.01 13.18 -20.60
C ASP A 20 10.93 12.24 -19.81
N LEU A 21 10.90 12.35 -18.48
CA LEU A 21 11.79 11.70 -17.54
C LEU A 21 11.11 10.57 -16.79
N THR A 22 11.82 9.48 -16.63
CA THR A 22 11.55 8.43 -15.62
C THR A 22 12.27 8.77 -14.31
N TYR A 23 12.06 7.97 -13.26
CA TYR A 23 12.82 8.10 -12.02
C TYR A 23 14.31 7.74 -12.19
N ASP A 24 14.65 6.91 -13.19
CA ASP A 24 16.03 6.50 -13.45
C ASP A 24 16.86 7.62 -14.08
N ASP A 25 16.22 8.61 -14.71
CA ASP A 25 16.89 9.72 -15.40
C ASP A 25 17.36 10.85 -14.46
N VAL A 26 17.04 10.74 -13.18
CA VAL A 26 17.29 11.81 -12.20
C VAL A 26 17.90 11.29 -10.91
N PHE A 27 18.56 12.20 -10.18
CA PHE A 27 19.03 12.00 -8.81
C PHE A 27 18.72 13.24 -7.97
N MET A 28 18.77 13.10 -6.66
CA MET A 28 18.58 14.22 -5.74
C MET A 28 19.93 14.73 -5.23
N VAL A 29 20.12 16.04 -5.28
CA VAL A 29 21.34 16.71 -4.80
C VAL A 29 21.17 17.00 -3.31
N PRO A 30 22.10 16.56 -2.45
CA PRO A 30 22.02 16.88 -1.03
C PRO A 30 22.24 18.38 -0.81
N ARG A 31 21.51 18.93 0.17
CA ARG A 31 21.64 20.33 0.60
C ARG A 31 22.12 20.41 2.04
N ARG A 32 22.53 21.60 2.48
CA ARG A 32 22.79 21.85 3.89
C ARG A 32 21.57 21.49 4.73
N SER A 33 21.76 20.66 5.73
CA SER A 33 20.72 20.15 6.60
C SER A 33 21.06 20.38 8.06
N ASP A 34 20.10 20.87 8.82
CA ASP A 34 20.15 20.99 10.28
C ASP A 34 19.25 19.91 10.94
N VAL A 35 18.76 18.94 10.17
CA VAL A 35 17.92 17.82 10.65
C VAL A 35 18.81 16.81 11.38
N ALA A 36 18.72 16.79 12.71
CA ALA A 36 19.58 15.95 13.55
C ALA A 36 19.27 14.45 13.44
N SER A 37 18.04 14.08 13.15
CA SER A 37 17.60 12.68 13.07
C SER A 37 16.47 12.50 12.06
N ARG A 38 16.60 11.48 11.20
CA ARG A 38 15.53 11.06 10.28
C ARG A 38 14.22 10.65 10.98
N HIS A 39 14.30 10.27 12.26
CA HIS A 39 13.11 9.90 13.05
C HIS A 39 12.25 11.10 13.42
N GLY A 40 12.80 12.32 13.38
CA GLY A 40 12.05 13.58 13.61
C GLY A 40 11.36 14.12 12.37
N VAL A 41 11.49 13.49 11.20
CA VAL A 41 10.80 13.94 9.97
C VAL A 41 9.34 13.55 10.02
N ASP A 42 8.46 14.56 9.90
CA ASP A 42 7.01 14.35 9.80
C ASP A 42 6.61 14.05 8.35
N LEU A 43 6.04 12.88 8.13
CA LEU A 43 5.62 12.41 6.81
C LEU A 43 4.10 12.45 6.61
N ARG A 44 3.35 13.11 7.50
CA ARG A 44 1.90 13.28 7.32
C ARG A 44 1.57 14.00 6.03
N THR A 45 0.54 13.53 5.36
CA THR A 45 0.05 14.15 4.13
C THR A 45 -1.01 15.20 4.44
N ASN A 46 -1.13 16.18 3.57
CA ASN A 46 -2.10 17.28 3.70
C ASN A 46 -3.24 17.17 2.68
N ASP A 47 -3.43 16.01 2.05
CA ASP A 47 -4.42 15.78 0.98
C ASP A 47 -5.81 15.37 1.48
N GLY A 48 -6.05 15.44 2.79
CA GLY A 48 -7.33 15.10 3.42
C GLY A 48 -7.55 13.62 3.69
N THR A 49 -6.67 12.73 3.22
CA THR A 49 -6.80 11.28 3.46
C THR A 49 -6.50 10.86 4.89
N GLY A 50 -5.78 11.69 5.64
CA GLY A 50 -5.38 11.40 7.03
C GLY A 50 -4.28 10.35 7.15
N THR A 51 -3.55 10.07 6.08
CA THR A 51 -2.35 9.23 6.11
C THR A 51 -1.22 9.94 6.86
N THR A 52 -0.51 9.21 7.70
CA THR A 52 0.63 9.72 8.49
C THR A 52 1.98 9.34 7.86
N ILE A 53 1.94 8.54 6.81
CA ILE A 53 3.04 8.26 5.87
C ILE A 53 2.49 8.35 4.44
N PRO A 54 3.27 8.81 3.45
CA PRO A 54 2.79 9.08 2.10
C PRO A 54 2.71 7.81 1.23
N LEU A 55 1.97 6.80 1.70
CA LEU A 55 1.94 5.48 1.11
C LEU A 55 0.51 4.95 0.96
N VAL A 56 0.18 4.54 -0.26
CA VAL A 56 -1.11 3.93 -0.60
C VAL A 56 -0.88 2.58 -1.28
N VAL A 57 -1.54 1.53 -0.81
CA VAL A 57 -1.53 0.23 -1.46
C VAL A 57 -2.55 0.21 -2.59
N ALA A 58 -2.10 -0.22 -3.77
CA ALA A 58 -2.88 -0.20 -5.00
C ALA A 58 -4.12 -1.12 -4.95
N ASN A 59 -5.19 -0.65 -5.55
CA ASN A 59 -6.49 -1.33 -5.66
C ASN A 59 -6.47 -2.50 -6.65
N MET A 60 -5.59 -3.46 -6.40
CA MET A 60 -5.45 -4.67 -7.21
C MET A 60 -5.92 -5.89 -6.42
N THR A 61 -6.74 -6.76 -7.05
CA THR A 61 -7.36 -7.93 -6.40
C THR A 61 -6.34 -8.92 -5.84
N ALA A 62 -5.16 -9.01 -6.45
CA ALA A 62 -4.07 -9.86 -5.95
C ALA A 62 -3.26 -9.23 -4.79
N ILE A 63 -3.51 -7.95 -4.44
CA ILE A 63 -2.69 -7.17 -3.50
C ILE A 63 -3.50 -6.67 -2.32
N ALA A 64 -4.61 -5.98 -2.59
CA ALA A 64 -5.43 -5.33 -1.58
C ALA A 64 -6.46 -6.28 -0.97
N GLY A 65 -6.44 -6.42 0.34
CA GLY A 65 -7.37 -7.22 1.11
C GLY A 65 -7.39 -6.79 2.57
N ARG A 66 -8.25 -7.41 3.39
CA ARG A 66 -8.47 -6.99 4.78
C ARG A 66 -7.20 -6.99 5.64
N ARG A 67 -6.29 -8.00 5.46
CA ARG A 67 -5.03 -8.08 6.21
C ARG A 67 -4.05 -6.98 5.80
N MET A 68 -3.92 -6.76 4.50
CA MET A 68 -3.15 -5.65 3.93
C MET A 68 -3.64 -4.31 4.47
N ALA A 69 -4.95 -4.07 4.44
CA ALA A 69 -5.57 -2.81 4.81
C ALA A 69 -5.34 -2.47 6.30
N GLU A 70 -5.60 -3.41 7.21
CA GLU A 70 -5.39 -3.16 8.64
C GLU A 70 -3.92 -2.92 8.98
N THR A 71 -3.00 -3.73 8.40
CA THR A 71 -1.57 -3.60 8.67
C THR A 71 -1.01 -2.28 8.14
N THR A 72 -1.38 -1.90 6.91
CA THR A 72 -0.97 -0.62 6.31
C THR A 72 -1.50 0.58 7.11
N ALA A 73 -2.78 0.57 7.47
CA ALA A 73 -3.39 1.66 8.24
C ALA A 73 -2.82 1.79 9.65
N ARG A 74 -2.50 0.67 10.32
CA ARG A 74 -1.82 0.66 11.63
C ARG A 74 -0.44 1.32 11.57
N ARG A 75 0.21 1.30 10.40
CA ARG A 75 1.51 1.98 10.17
C ARG A 75 1.37 3.34 9.49
N GLY A 76 0.14 3.84 9.34
CA GLY A 76 -0.13 5.20 8.90
C GLY A 76 -0.35 5.39 7.40
N GLY A 77 -0.30 4.32 6.61
CA GLY A 77 -0.65 4.33 5.18
C GLY A 77 -2.13 4.05 4.94
N LEU A 78 -2.49 3.85 3.68
CA LEU A 78 -3.87 3.58 3.25
C LEU A 78 -3.88 2.43 2.26
N THR A 79 -4.91 1.59 2.29
CA THR A 79 -5.15 0.57 1.26
C THR A 79 -6.47 0.86 0.56
N VAL A 80 -6.46 0.80 -0.77
CA VAL A 80 -7.66 0.94 -1.58
C VAL A 80 -8.18 -0.44 -1.97
N ILE A 81 -9.41 -0.78 -1.58
CA ILE A 81 -10.05 -2.05 -1.94
C ILE A 81 -10.53 -1.98 -3.40
N PRO A 82 -10.28 -3.03 -4.21
CA PRO A 82 -10.57 -3.03 -5.64
C PRO A 82 -12.04 -2.87 -5.98
N GLN A 83 -12.32 -2.25 -7.14
CA GLN A 83 -13.66 -1.98 -7.66
C GLN A 83 -14.42 -3.24 -8.13
N ASP A 84 -13.73 -4.32 -8.42
CA ASP A 84 -14.28 -5.59 -8.95
C ASP A 84 -14.74 -6.57 -7.86
N ILE A 85 -14.63 -6.18 -6.60
CA ILE A 85 -15.16 -6.93 -5.45
C ILE A 85 -16.62 -6.52 -5.20
N PRO A 86 -17.55 -7.46 -4.94
CA PRO A 86 -18.91 -7.14 -4.55
C PRO A 86 -18.98 -6.20 -3.34
N VAL A 87 -19.91 -5.25 -3.36
CA VAL A 87 -20.01 -4.19 -2.32
C VAL A 87 -20.20 -4.79 -0.93
N GLU A 88 -20.96 -5.86 -0.81
CA GLU A 88 -21.22 -6.55 0.45
C GLU A 88 -19.91 -7.09 1.06
N VAL A 89 -19.04 -7.66 0.22
CA VAL A 89 -17.73 -8.16 0.64
C VAL A 89 -16.82 -7.01 1.03
N VAL A 90 -16.85 -5.88 0.28
CA VAL A 90 -16.10 -4.67 0.65
C VAL A 90 -16.59 -4.11 1.99
N ALA A 91 -17.89 -4.10 2.24
CA ALA A 91 -18.47 -3.67 3.53
C ALA A 91 -17.98 -4.54 4.70
N GLU A 92 -17.89 -5.87 4.51
CA GLU A 92 -17.29 -6.77 5.50
C GLU A 92 -15.81 -6.46 5.75
N VAL A 93 -15.05 -6.18 4.70
CA VAL A 93 -13.63 -5.78 4.81
C VAL A 93 -13.50 -4.46 5.57
N ILE A 94 -14.33 -3.46 5.27
CA ILE A 94 -14.34 -2.17 5.98
C ILE A 94 -14.66 -2.38 7.46
N SER A 95 -15.71 -3.10 7.77
CA SER A 95 -16.11 -3.43 9.15
C SER A 95 -15.00 -4.16 9.91
N PHE A 96 -14.35 -5.13 9.25
CA PHE A 96 -13.22 -5.84 9.82
C PHE A 96 -12.07 -4.89 10.16
N VAL A 97 -11.64 -4.01 9.25
CA VAL A 97 -10.53 -3.07 9.46
C VAL A 97 -10.86 -2.06 10.56
N LYS A 98 -12.07 -1.50 10.53
CA LYS A 98 -12.56 -0.54 11.54
C LYS A 98 -12.60 -1.12 12.96
N GLY A 99 -12.74 -2.44 13.10
CA GLY A 99 -12.75 -3.13 14.39
C GLY A 99 -11.38 -3.62 14.87
N ARG A 100 -10.26 -3.26 14.20
CA ARG A 100 -8.92 -3.73 14.59
C ARG A 100 -8.22 -2.79 15.55
N ASP A 101 -7.35 -3.39 16.37
CA ASP A 101 -6.52 -2.68 17.32
C ASP A 101 -5.49 -1.78 16.61
N LEU A 102 -5.16 -0.65 17.23
CA LEU A 102 -4.26 0.35 16.67
C LEU A 102 -2.77 0.05 16.92
N VAL A 103 -2.47 -0.72 17.96
CA VAL A 103 -1.12 -1.00 18.45
C VAL A 103 -0.70 -2.44 18.15
N HIS A 104 -1.58 -3.39 18.52
CA HIS A 104 -1.31 -4.82 18.46
C HIS A 104 -1.73 -5.43 17.12
N ASP A 105 -0.98 -6.41 16.64
CA ASP A 105 -1.34 -7.15 15.46
C ASP A 105 -2.53 -8.08 15.74
N THR A 106 -3.33 -8.33 14.70
CA THR A 106 -4.44 -9.28 14.78
C THR A 106 -3.90 -10.69 14.86
N PRO A 107 -4.19 -11.44 15.93
CA PRO A 107 -3.70 -12.80 16.09
C PRO A 107 -4.36 -13.77 15.11
N ILE A 108 -3.64 -14.82 14.76
CA ILE A 108 -4.24 -16.03 14.17
C ILE A 108 -4.69 -16.89 15.34
N THR A 109 -6.00 -17.04 15.51
CA THR A 109 -6.60 -17.85 16.57
C THR A 109 -6.85 -19.28 16.07
N LEU A 110 -6.46 -20.25 16.87
CA LEU A 110 -6.64 -21.67 16.62
C LEU A 110 -7.38 -22.30 17.78
N GLU A 111 -8.26 -23.25 17.52
CA GLU A 111 -8.82 -24.10 18.57
C GLU A 111 -7.84 -25.21 18.91
N PRO A 112 -7.86 -25.80 20.16
CA PRO A 112 -6.99 -26.91 20.52
C PRO A 112 -7.08 -28.11 19.59
N SER A 113 -8.24 -28.30 18.97
CA SER A 113 -8.54 -29.40 18.01
C SER A 113 -8.12 -29.08 16.56
N THR A 114 -7.73 -27.85 16.26
CA THR A 114 -7.27 -27.46 14.89
C THR A 114 -6.12 -28.37 14.49
N THR A 115 -6.12 -28.83 13.24
CA THR A 115 -5.05 -29.70 12.72
C THR A 115 -3.81 -28.90 12.31
N ALA A 116 -2.65 -29.53 12.32
CA ALA A 116 -1.38 -28.93 11.89
C ALA A 116 -1.44 -28.38 10.47
N GLY A 117 -2.13 -29.08 9.54
CA GLY A 117 -2.30 -28.62 8.17
C GLY A 117 -3.14 -27.35 8.05
N GLU A 118 -4.23 -27.25 8.82
CA GLU A 118 -5.08 -26.04 8.89
C GLU A 118 -4.33 -24.86 9.54
N ALA A 119 -3.64 -25.14 10.65
CA ALA A 119 -2.85 -24.13 11.37
C ALA A 119 -1.76 -23.54 10.44
N LEU A 120 -1.02 -24.38 9.72
CA LEU A 120 0.02 -23.94 8.79
C LEU A 120 -0.54 -23.06 7.67
N ALA A 121 -1.69 -23.43 7.10
CA ALA A 121 -2.36 -22.64 6.06
C ALA A 121 -2.78 -21.24 6.54
N LEU A 122 -3.09 -21.09 7.84
CA LEU A 122 -3.44 -19.81 8.45
C LEU A 122 -2.21 -19.00 8.87
N ILE A 123 -1.21 -19.63 9.50
CA ILE A 123 0.02 -18.97 9.98
C ILE A 123 0.74 -18.26 8.83
N ASN A 124 0.80 -18.87 7.66
CA ASN A 124 1.40 -18.31 6.45
C ASN A 124 0.63 -17.13 5.83
N LYS A 125 -0.43 -16.65 6.46
CA LYS A 125 -1.17 -15.43 6.04
C LYS A 125 -0.74 -14.18 6.82
N ARG A 126 0.23 -14.29 7.75
CA ARG A 126 0.70 -13.20 8.61
C ARG A 126 2.21 -13.28 8.85
N ALA A 127 2.88 -12.14 8.77
CA ALA A 127 4.34 -12.07 8.96
C ALA A 127 4.79 -12.35 10.40
N HIS A 128 3.92 -12.25 11.40
CA HIS A 128 4.28 -12.64 12.78
C HIS A 128 4.53 -14.14 12.94
N GLY A 129 4.05 -14.98 11.99
CA GLY A 129 4.42 -16.38 11.85
C GLY A 129 4.01 -17.30 13.01
N ALA A 130 2.97 -16.93 13.77
CA ALA A 130 2.50 -17.68 14.93
C ALA A 130 0.97 -17.77 14.96
N GLY A 131 0.47 -18.92 15.42
CA GLY A 131 -0.92 -19.13 15.80
C GLY A 131 -1.05 -19.16 17.33
N VAL A 132 -2.06 -18.49 17.86
CA VAL A 132 -2.41 -18.54 19.30
C VAL A 132 -3.53 -19.55 19.48
N VAL A 133 -3.27 -20.59 20.25
CA VAL A 133 -4.28 -21.58 20.60
C VAL A 133 -5.13 -21.00 21.72
N VAL A 134 -6.44 -20.96 21.51
CA VAL A 134 -7.40 -20.28 22.39
C VAL A 134 -8.43 -21.28 22.90
N ASP A 135 -8.65 -21.31 24.20
CA ASP A 135 -9.74 -22.03 24.83
C ASP A 135 -10.61 -21.04 25.63
N HIS A 136 -11.92 -21.03 25.39
CA HIS A 136 -12.86 -20.10 26.02
C HIS A 136 -12.43 -18.62 26.01
N GLY A 137 -11.80 -18.19 24.89
CA GLY A 137 -11.33 -16.81 24.69
C GLY A 137 -9.98 -16.49 25.37
N ARG A 138 -9.35 -17.45 26.04
CA ARG A 138 -8.04 -17.30 26.71
C ARG A 138 -6.94 -18.03 25.93
N PRO A 139 -5.76 -17.45 25.76
CA PRO A 139 -4.65 -18.14 25.15
C PRO A 139 -4.16 -19.29 26.06
N VAL A 140 -4.03 -20.48 25.48
CA VAL A 140 -3.55 -21.69 26.18
C VAL A 140 -2.27 -22.25 25.57
N GLY A 141 -1.86 -21.78 24.41
CA GLY A 141 -0.63 -22.19 23.73
C GLY A 141 -0.31 -21.30 22.53
N VAL A 142 0.91 -21.42 22.03
CA VAL A 142 1.37 -20.80 20.77
C VAL A 142 2.01 -21.88 19.93
N VAL A 143 1.73 -21.84 18.61
CA VAL A 143 2.38 -22.67 17.60
C VAL A 143 2.98 -21.79 16.51
N THR A 144 4.13 -22.21 16.00
CA THR A 144 4.81 -21.56 14.86
C THR A 144 4.93 -22.55 13.69
N GLU A 145 5.30 -22.06 12.52
CA GLU A 145 5.58 -22.90 11.34
C GLU A 145 6.54 -24.06 11.70
N ARG A 146 7.58 -23.76 12.49
CA ARG A 146 8.59 -24.75 12.90
C ARG A 146 8.02 -25.90 13.73
N ASP A 147 7.03 -25.62 14.60
CA ASP A 147 6.40 -26.63 15.45
C ASP A 147 5.53 -27.60 14.62
N LEU A 148 5.12 -27.16 13.42
CA LEU A 148 4.22 -27.89 12.52
C LEU A 148 4.93 -28.60 11.35
N GLU A 149 6.19 -28.27 11.07
CA GLU A 149 6.95 -28.85 9.93
C GLU A 149 7.26 -30.34 10.09
N SER A 150 7.36 -30.85 11.30
CA SER A 150 7.86 -32.21 11.59
C SER A 150 6.76 -33.18 12.03
N VAL A 151 5.48 -32.79 11.92
CA VAL A 151 4.36 -33.58 12.40
C VAL A 151 3.38 -33.92 11.27
N ASP A 152 2.59 -34.97 11.49
CA ASP A 152 1.52 -35.33 10.56
C ASP A 152 0.51 -34.20 10.45
N ARG A 153 0.01 -33.94 9.22
CA ARG A 153 -0.94 -32.86 8.96
C ARG A 153 -2.25 -32.95 9.76
N PHE A 154 -2.60 -34.13 10.25
CA PHE A 154 -3.80 -34.37 11.05
C PHE A 154 -3.53 -34.28 12.58
N THR A 155 -2.27 -34.13 13.00
CA THR A 155 -1.94 -33.90 14.41
C THR A 155 -2.64 -32.62 14.91
N GLN A 156 -3.23 -32.67 16.11
CA GLN A 156 -3.92 -31.51 16.67
C GLN A 156 -2.91 -30.55 17.30
N VAL A 157 -3.16 -29.24 17.18
CA VAL A 157 -2.23 -28.20 17.68
C VAL A 157 -2.00 -28.28 19.16
N ARG A 158 -2.96 -28.79 19.96
CA ARG A 158 -2.77 -29.02 21.41
C ARG A 158 -1.65 -29.99 21.76
N ASP A 159 -1.31 -30.90 20.82
CA ASP A 159 -0.30 -31.93 21.05
C ASP A 159 1.12 -31.42 20.76
N VAL A 160 1.23 -30.27 20.03
CA VAL A 160 2.49 -29.69 19.56
C VAL A 160 2.71 -28.24 20.00
N MET A 161 1.68 -27.56 20.51
CA MET A 161 1.78 -26.20 21.00
C MET A 161 2.75 -26.06 22.17
N SER A 162 3.39 -24.91 22.29
CA SER A 162 4.13 -24.53 23.48
C SER A 162 3.12 -24.04 24.55
N PRO A 163 2.97 -24.75 25.68
CA PRO A 163 2.06 -24.35 26.77
C PRO A 163 2.70 -23.33 27.72
N ASP A 164 4.02 -23.14 27.65
CA ASP A 164 4.74 -22.14 28.46
C ASP A 164 4.51 -20.74 27.84
N LEU A 165 3.39 -20.14 28.19
CA LEU A 165 2.93 -18.87 27.65
C LEU A 165 3.44 -17.69 28.46
N MET A 166 4.20 -16.84 27.79
CA MET A 166 4.33 -15.44 28.15
C MET A 166 3.20 -14.67 27.49
N THR A 167 2.45 -13.88 28.24
CA THR A 167 1.45 -12.93 27.73
C THR A 167 1.86 -11.50 28.05
N LEU A 168 1.43 -10.55 27.24
CA LEU A 168 1.58 -9.11 27.46
C LEU A 168 0.23 -8.51 27.83
N SER A 169 0.23 -7.46 28.65
CA SER A 169 -0.97 -6.69 28.91
C SER A 169 -1.34 -5.83 27.71
N ALA A 170 -2.64 -5.70 27.41
CA ALA A 170 -3.14 -4.78 26.39
C ALA A 170 -2.81 -3.31 26.70
N ASP A 171 -2.63 -2.96 27.97
CA ASP A 171 -2.31 -1.62 28.43
C ASP A 171 -0.79 -1.33 28.46
N ALA A 172 0.05 -2.32 28.12
CA ALA A 172 1.50 -2.13 28.08
C ALA A 172 1.89 -1.18 26.94
N ASP A 173 2.66 -0.13 27.24
CA ASP A 173 3.22 0.70 26.20
C ASP A 173 4.21 -0.08 25.31
N PRO A 174 4.43 0.34 24.06
CA PRO A 174 5.23 -0.42 23.10
C PRO A 174 6.68 -0.68 23.57
N ARG A 175 7.28 0.23 24.34
CA ARG A 175 8.64 0.07 24.85
C ARG A 175 8.69 -1.00 25.94
N THR A 176 7.76 -0.96 26.86
CA THR A 176 7.60 -1.98 27.91
C THR A 176 7.38 -3.36 27.30
N ALA A 177 6.47 -3.46 26.31
CA ALA A 177 6.23 -4.72 25.58
C ALA A 177 7.51 -5.26 24.89
N PHE A 178 8.30 -4.38 24.28
CA PHE A 178 9.60 -4.75 23.70
C PHE A 178 10.58 -5.26 24.76
N GLU A 179 10.74 -4.53 25.89
CA GLU A 179 11.69 -4.88 26.96
C GLU A 179 11.33 -6.20 27.63
N GLU A 180 10.04 -6.49 27.83
CA GLU A 180 9.54 -7.75 28.38
C GLU A 180 9.85 -8.92 27.43
N LEU A 181 9.51 -8.80 26.13
CA LEU A 181 9.83 -9.81 25.13
C LEU A 181 11.34 -10.06 25.03
N HIS A 182 12.14 -8.99 25.03
CA HIS A 182 13.59 -9.07 24.94
C HIS A 182 14.21 -9.78 26.16
N ARG A 183 13.77 -9.43 27.37
CA ARG A 183 14.20 -10.07 28.63
C ARG A 183 13.86 -11.55 28.67
N ALA A 184 12.65 -11.89 28.21
CA ALA A 184 12.18 -13.28 28.16
C ALA A 184 12.78 -14.07 26.96
N ARG A 185 13.54 -13.41 26.07
CA ARG A 185 14.07 -14.00 24.82
C ARG A 185 12.97 -14.61 23.95
N ARG A 186 11.79 -13.99 23.97
CA ARG A 186 10.66 -14.38 23.12
C ARG A 186 10.54 -13.40 21.95
N ARG A 187 10.22 -13.93 20.76
CA ARG A 187 10.04 -13.10 19.54
C ARG A 187 8.62 -12.59 19.39
N VAL A 188 7.67 -13.28 20.03
CA VAL A 188 6.24 -13.02 19.91
C VAL A 188 5.54 -13.46 21.20
N ALA A 189 4.50 -12.73 21.60
CA ALA A 189 3.61 -13.12 22.68
C ALA A 189 2.16 -12.68 22.39
N PRO A 190 1.16 -13.48 22.85
CA PRO A 190 -0.23 -13.06 22.89
C PRO A 190 -0.41 -11.85 23.81
N VAL A 191 -1.32 -10.95 23.41
CA VAL A 191 -1.72 -9.79 24.20
C VAL A 191 -3.11 -10.06 24.80
N VAL A 192 -3.25 -9.84 26.09
CA VAL A 192 -4.49 -10.12 26.84
C VAL A 192 -5.02 -8.88 27.54
N ASP A 193 -6.34 -8.81 27.66
CA ASP A 193 -7.02 -7.82 28.47
C ASP A 193 -6.94 -8.14 29.99
N ALA A 194 -7.56 -7.28 30.82
CA ALA A 194 -7.59 -7.46 32.29
C ALA A 194 -8.26 -8.76 32.74
N ASP A 195 -9.16 -9.33 31.93
CA ASP A 195 -9.83 -10.60 32.18
C ASP A 195 -9.02 -11.81 31.65
N GLY A 196 -7.85 -11.58 31.07
CA GLY A 196 -6.99 -12.60 30.49
C GLY A 196 -7.49 -13.14 29.13
N ARG A 197 -8.38 -12.42 28.44
CA ARG A 197 -8.87 -12.76 27.10
C ARG A 197 -7.91 -12.26 26.05
N LEU A 198 -7.74 -13.03 24.98
CA LEU A 198 -6.90 -12.66 23.85
C LEU A 198 -7.48 -11.46 23.10
N VAL A 199 -6.70 -10.39 22.97
CA VAL A 199 -7.06 -9.18 22.22
C VAL A 199 -6.11 -8.87 21.06
N GLY A 200 -4.87 -9.40 21.12
CA GLY A 200 -3.87 -9.13 20.11
C GLY A 200 -2.69 -10.10 20.15
N ILE A 201 -1.73 -9.86 19.31
CA ILE A 201 -0.41 -10.50 19.33
C ILE A 201 0.65 -9.42 19.11
N GLN A 202 1.78 -9.53 19.79
CA GLN A 202 2.87 -8.57 19.71
C GLN A 202 4.18 -9.26 19.40
N THR A 203 4.91 -8.75 18.40
CA THR A 203 6.28 -9.15 18.12
C THR A 203 7.26 -8.11 18.64
N THR A 204 8.54 -8.47 18.82
CA THR A 204 9.59 -7.50 19.17
C THR A 204 9.70 -6.39 18.11
N LYS A 205 9.66 -6.73 16.80
CA LYS A 205 9.64 -5.73 15.72
C LYS A 205 8.34 -4.90 15.75
N GLY A 206 7.18 -5.53 15.97
CA GLY A 206 5.89 -4.87 16.06
C GLY A 206 5.85 -3.83 17.18
N ALA A 207 6.43 -4.13 18.35
CA ALA A 207 6.54 -3.18 19.45
C ALA A 207 7.39 -1.94 19.09
N VAL A 208 8.55 -2.13 18.42
CA VAL A 208 9.35 -1.02 17.92
C VAL A 208 8.55 -0.19 16.91
N ARG A 209 7.88 -0.82 15.94
CA ARG A 209 7.06 -0.14 14.92
C ARG A 209 5.93 0.67 15.55
N ALA A 210 5.26 0.12 16.57
CA ALA A 210 4.20 0.84 17.28
C ALA A 210 4.69 2.11 17.98
N SER A 211 5.99 2.21 18.33
CA SER A 211 6.60 3.42 18.87
C SER A 211 7.03 4.42 17.78
N MET A 212 7.15 3.98 16.51
CA MET A 212 7.70 4.78 15.40
C MET A 212 6.65 5.29 14.42
N TYR A 213 5.54 4.58 14.30
CA TYR A 213 4.47 4.90 13.36
C TYR A 213 3.20 5.35 14.09
N THR A 214 2.52 6.31 13.53
CA THR A 214 1.21 6.76 13.99
C THR A 214 0.15 6.16 13.07
N PRO A 215 -0.84 5.42 13.58
CA PRO A 215 -1.91 4.86 12.76
C PRO A 215 -2.69 5.93 12.01
N ALA A 216 -3.11 5.62 10.79
CA ALA A 216 -4.08 6.42 10.04
C ALA A 216 -5.48 6.12 10.57
N VAL A 217 -6.10 7.08 11.27
CA VAL A 217 -7.39 6.90 11.93
C VAL A 217 -8.42 7.93 11.48
N ASP A 218 -9.69 7.52 11.52
CA ASP A 218 -10.83 8.39 11.28
C ASP A 218 -11.17 9.25 12.51
N GLY A 219 -12.20 10.09 12.39
CA GLY A 219 -12.64 10.95 13.49
C GLY A 219 -13.18 10.22 14.74
N GLN A 220 -13.37 8.91 14.65
CA GLN A 220 -13.77 8.04 15.77
C GLN A 220 -12.60 7.20 16.32
N GLY A 221 -11.37 7.43 15.84
CA GLY A 221 -10.19 6.71 16.27
C GLY A 221 -10.07 5.29 15.68
N ARG A 222 -10.75 4.98 14.57
CA ARG A 222 -10.71 3.68 13.90
C ARG A 222 -9.79 3.72 12.68
N LEU A 223 -9.15 2.60 12.34
CA LEU A 223 -8.26 2.50 11.18
C LEU A 223 -8.96 2.91 9.88
N ARG A 224 -8.27 3.71 9.06
CA ARG A 224 -8.77 4.19 7.76
C ARG A 224 -8.65 3.14 6.67
N ILE A 225 -9.61 3.17 5.74
CA ILE A 225 -9.64 2.32 4.57
C ILE A 225 -10.29 3.05 3.40
N ALA A 226 -9.78 2.85 2.19
CA ALA A 226 -10.34 3.38 0.97
C ALA A 226 -10.98 2.29 0.11
N ALA A 227 -11.91 2.67 -0.75
CA ALA A 227 -12.55 1.77 -1.69
C ALA A 227 -12.63 2.39 -3.09
N ALA A 228 -12.45 1.55 -4.12
CA ALA A 228 -12.52 1.98 -5.51
C ALA A 228 -13.91 1.76 -6.11
N VAL A 229 -14.31 2.70 -6.96
CA VAL A 229 -15.51 2.65 -7.80
C VAL A 229 -15.09 2.78 -9.25
N GLY A 230 -15.60 1.91 -10.12
CA GLY A 230 -15.40 2.04 -11.58
C GLY A 230 -16.30 3.10 -12.19
N ILE A 231 -16.06 3.39 -13.47
CA ILE A 231 -16.80 4.42 -14.23
C ILE A 231 -17.99 3.85 -15.03
N ASN A 232 -18.33 2.58 -14.85
CA ASN A 232 -19.41 1.91 -15.57
C ASN A 232 -20.46 1.37 -14.60
N GLY A 233 -21.70 1.23 -15.10
CA GLY A 233 -22.83 0.73 -14.33
C GLY A 233 -23.40 1.77 -13.38
N ASP A 234 -23.96 1.35 -12.26
CA ASP A 234 -24.51 2.22 -11.22
C ASP A 234 -23.40 2.74 -10.29
N VAL A 235 -22.68 3.76 -10.76
CA VAL A 235 -21.58 4.41 -10.02
C VAL A 235 -22.09 5.05 -8.73
N GLY A 236 -23.22 5.78 -8.81
CA GLY A 236 -23.79 6.49 -7.66
C GLY A 236 -24.24 5.53 -6.56
N GLY A 237 -24.99 4.50 -6.92
CA GLY A 237 -25.47 3.49 -5.95
C GLY A 237 -24.30 2.74 -5.29
N LYS A 238 -23.28 2.35 -6.07
CA LYS A 238 -22.09 1.72 -5.51
C LYS A 238 -21.31 2.65 -4.57
N ALA A 239 -21.13 3.90 -4.95
CA ALA A 239 -20.45 4.89 -4.10
C ALA A 239 -21.21 5.13 -2.79
N ALA A 240 -22.56 5.28 -2.86
CA ALA A 240 -23.41 5.44 -1.69
C ALA A 240 -23.27 4.28 -0.70
N ALA A 241 -23.32 3.05 -1.20
CA ALA A 241 -23.17 1.86 -0.36
C ALA A 241 -21.77 1.75 0.30
N LEU A 242 -20.70 2.15 -0.41
CA LEU A 242 -19.36 2.17 0.17
C LEU A 242 -19.19 3.27 1.23
N LEU A 243 -19.83 4.43 1.05
CA LEU A 243 -19.87 5.50 2.05
C LEU A 243 -20.64 5.05 3.30
N GLU A 244 -21.80 4.42 3.12
CA GLU A 244 -22.60 3.84 4.21
C GLU A 244 -21.82 2.78 5.00
N ALA A 245 -21.03 1.95 4.30
CA ALA A 245 -20.14 0.98 4.92
C ALA A 245 -18.98 1.60 5.71
N GLY A 246 -18.71 2.91 5.51
CA GLY A 246 -17.69 3.66 6.25
C GLY A 246 -16.34 3.79 5.55
N ALA A 247 -16.29 3.77 4.22
CA ALA A 247 -15.08 4.10 3.47
C ALA A 247 -14.63 5.54 3.77
N ASP A 248 -13.35 5.73 4.06
CA ASP A 248 -12.77 7.05 4.41
C ASP A 248 -12.27 7.83 3.19
N VAL A 249 -12.11 7.17 2.05
CA VAL A 249 -11.69 7.75 0.77
C VAL A 249 -12.36 6.94 -0.35
N LEU A 250 -12.93 7.62 -1.34
CA LEU A 250 -13.42 7.01 -2.57
C LEU A 250 -12.43 7.22 -3.70
N VAL A 251 -12.16 6.17 -4.48
CA VAL A 251 -11.26 6.23 -5.65
C VAL A 251 -12.07 5.88 -6.90
N VAL A 252 -12.37 6.89 -7.73
CA VAL A 252 -13.02 6.68 -9.03
C VAL A 252 -11.93 6.31 -10.03
N ASP A 253 -11.89 5.04 -10.43
CA ASP A 253 -10.73 4.42 -11.07
C ASP A 253 -11.05 3.83 -12.45
N THR A 254 -10.18 4.19 -13.40
CA THR A 254 -10.13 3.58 -14.74
C THR A 254 -8.71 3.69 -15.33
N ALA A 255 -8.40 2.86 -16.31
CA ALA A 255 -7.08 2.89 -16.97
C ALA A 255 -6.81 4.23 -17.68
N HIS A 256 -7.83 4.89 -18.23
CA HIS A 256 -7.77 6.20 -18.84
C HIS A 256 -8.84 7.12 -18.26
N GLY A 257 -8.42 8.01 -17.36
CA GLY A 257 -9.33 8.92 -16.65
C GLY A 257 -9.79 10.14 -17.43
N HIS A 258 -9.04 10.57 -18.47
CA HIS A 258 -9.38 11.75 -19.25
C HIS A 258 -10.39 11.41 -20.32
N GLN A 259 -11.62 11.08 -19.92
CA GLN A 259 -12.74 10.70 -20.79
C GLN A 259 -14.08 11.11 -20.20
N THR A 260 -15.09 11.35 -21.04
CA THR A 260 -16.44 11.80 -20.65
C THR A 260 -17.05 10.92 -19.57
N LYS A 261 -16.95 9.59 -19.67
CA LYS A 261 -17.48 8.67 -18.65
C LYS A 261 -16.89 8.86 -17.26
N MET A 262 -15.65 9.32 -17.16
CA MET A 262 -15.04 9.65 -15.86
C MET A 262 -15.68 10.90 -15.29
N LEU A 263 -15.95 11.93 -16.10
CA LEU A 263 -16.61 13.16 -15.68
C LEU A 263 -18.03 12.86 -15.19
N ASP A 264 -18.77 12.02 -15.94
CA ASP A 264 -20.11 11.58 -15.55
C ASP A 264 -20.09 10.79 -14.23
N ALA A 265 -19.09 9.91 -14.05
CA ALA A 265 -18.90 9.16 -12.81
C ALA A 265 -18.59 10.07 -11.62
N LEU A 266 -17.71 11.07 -11.80
CA LEU A 266 -17.41 12.06 -10.75
C LEU A 266 -18.65 12.89 -10.39
N ALA A 267 -19.45 13.31 -11.38
CA ALA A 267 -20.69 14.04 -11.12
C ALA A 267 -21.67 13.18 -10.30
N ALA A 268 -21.80 11.89 -10.62
CA ALA A 268 -22.66 10.97 -9.88
C ALA A 268 -22.18 10.77 -8.42
N VAL A 269 -20.89 10.68 -8.19
CA VAL A 269 -20.32 10.56 -6.83
C VAL A 269 -20.48 11.88 -6.06
N ARG A 270 -20.23 13.03 -6.68
CA ARG A 270 -20.41 14.35 -6.04
C ARG A 270 -21.86 14.66 -5.69
N ALA A 271 -22.81 14.18 -6.48
CA ALA A 271 -24.24 14.32 -6.16
C ALA A 271 -24.65 13.70 -4.81
N LEU A 272 -23.84 12.79 -4.26
CA LEU A 272 -24.03 12.22 -2.92
C LEU A 272 -23.53 13.14 -1.79
N ASP A 273 -22.89 14.27 -2.11
CA ASP A 273 -22.24 15.19 -1.16
C ASP A 273 -21.32 14.48 -0.14
N PRO A 274 -20.37 13.64 -0.59
CA PRO A 274 -19.52 12.88 0.32
C PRO A 274 -18.60 13.80 1.12
N GLN A 275 -18.49 13.53 2.44
CA GLN A 275 -17.61 14.26 3.35
C GLN A 275 -16.18 13.67 3.39
N VAL A 276 -15.89 12.73 2.50
CA VAL A 276 -14.57 12.08 2.34
C VAL A 276 -13.91 12.53 1.04
N PRO A 277 -12.56 12.51 0.96
CA PRO A 277 -11.86 12.86 -0.27
C PRO A 277 -12.24 11.93 -1.44
N ILE A 278 -12.38 12.51 -2.63
CA ILE A 278 -12.54 11.79 -3.88
C ILE A 278 -11.24 11.84 -4.67
N VAL A 279 -10.69 10.67 -4.95
CA VAL A 279 -9.54 10.47 -5.84
C VAL A 279 -10.05 10.05 -7.21
N ALA A 280 -9.52 10.60 -8.29
CA ALA A 280 -9.91 10.20 -9.65
C ALA A 280 -8.69 9.97 -10.54
N GLY A 281 -8.73 8.96 -11.41
CA GLY A 281 -7.64 8.67 -12.35
C GLY A 281 -7.84 7.37 -13.17
N ASN A 282 -6.85 7.05 -14.02
CA ASN A 282 -5.53 7.66 -14.09
C ASN A 282 -5.42 8.66 -15.25
N ILE A 283 -4.59 9.66 -15.06
CA ILE A 283 -4.25 10.64 -16.07
C ILE A 283 -2.72 10.89 -16.09
N VAL A 284 -2.22 11.62 -17.11
CA VAL A 284 -0.79 11.95 -17.26
C VAL A 284 -0.53 13.36 -17.80
N SER A 285 -1.53 14.24 -17.80
CA SER A 285 -1.43 15.60 -18.36
C SER A 285 -2.07 16.66 -17.47
N ALA A 286 -1.58 17.90 -17.60
CA ALA A 286 -2.16 19.06 -16.93
C ALA A 286 -3.63 19.31 -17.33
N ALA A 287 -3.98 19.10 -18.61
CA ALA A 287 -5.36 19.26 -19.07
C ALA A 287 -6.29 18.28 -18.37
N GLY A 288 -5.96 16.98 -18.36
CA GLY A 288 -6.76 15.99 -17.65
C GLY A 288 -6.83 16.23 -16.14
N THR A 289 -5.74 16.74 -15.54
CA THR A 289 -5.74 17.13 -14.11
C THR A 289 -6.78 18.21 -13.84
N ARG A 290 -6.77 19.29 -14.61
CA ARG A 290 -7.73 20.40 -14.44
C ARG A 290 -9.18 19.94 -14.61
N GLU A 291 -9.46 19.19 -15.69
CA GLU A 291 -10.81 18.68 -15.95
C GLU A 291 -11.34 17.79 -14.82
N LEU A 292 -10.52 16.86 -14.28
CA LEU A 292 -10.96 16.00 -13.18
C LEU A 292 -11.19 16.79 -11.88
N ILE A 293 -10.35 17.79 -11.59
CA ILE A 293 -10.51 18.65 -10.42
C ILE A 293 -11.78 19.52 -10.56
N GLU A 294 -11.99 20.12 -11.71
CA GLU A 294 -13.19 20.93 -12.02
C GLU A 294 -14.47 20.08 -11.96
N ALA A 295 -14.39 18.80 -12.35
CA ALA A 295 -15.49 17.84 -12.21
C ALA A 295 -15.69 17.34 -10.77
N GLY A 296 -14.81 17.71 -9.83
CA GLY A 296 -15.00 17.45 -8.41
C GLY A 296 -13.99 16.50 -7.76
N ALA A 297 -12.90 16.14 -8.39
CA ALA A 297 -11.84 15.38 -7.73
C ALA A 297 -11.09 16.26 -6.71
N ASP A 298 -10.80 15.72 -5.53
CA ASP A 298 -9.93 16.36 -4.54
C ASP A 298 -8.47 15.99 -4.77
N ILE A 299 -8.25 14.80 -5.30
CA ILE A 299 -6.95 14.23 -5.59
C ILE A 299 -6.99 13.58 -6.97
N VAL A 300 -5.97 13.79 -7.76
CA VAL A 300 -5.87 13.16 -9.09
C VAL A 300 -4.79 12.08 -9.07
N LYS A 301 -5.12 10.89 -9.52
CA LYS A 301 -4.20 9.75 -9.58
C LYS A 301 -3.48 9.72 -10.92
N VAL A 302 -2.14 9.81 -10.88
CA VAL A 302 -1.26 10.03 -12.03
C VAL A 302 -0.48 8.77 -12.36
N GLY A 303 -0.67 8.26 -13.58
CA GLY A 303 0.10 7.11 -14.07
C GLY A 303 -0.65 6.31 -15.13
N VAL A 304 -0.16 6.31 -16.35
CA VAL A 304 -0.62 5.44 -17.44
C VAL A 304 0.57 4.69 -18.01
N GLY A 305 0.59 3.39 -17.80
CA GLY A 305 1.62 2.49 -18.30
C GLY A 305 2.94 2.38 -17.51
N PRO A 306 3.17 3.00 -16.33
CA PRO A 306 4.42 2.84 -15.61
C PRO A 306 4.44 1.61 -14.69
N GLY A 307 3.30 1.00 -14.40
CA GLY A 307 3.17 -0.12 -13.47
C GLY A 307 3.88 -1.40 -13.96
N ALA A 308 4.47 -2.17 -13.03
CA ALA A 308 5.23 -3.38 -13.36
C ALA A 308 4.39 -4.49 -14.04
N MET A 309 3.07 -4.51 -13.80
CA MET A 309 2.13 -5.48 -14.40
C MET A 309 1.39 -4.91 -15.63
N CYS A 310 1.64 -3.64 -15.97
CA CYS A 310 0.96 -2.96 -17.06
C CYS A 310 1.71 -3.16 -18.40
N THR A 311 1.00 -3.60 -19.42
CA THR A 311 1.54 -3.73 -20.79
C THR A 311 0.99 -2.67 -21.74
N THR A 312 0.17 -1.73 -21.27
CA THR A 312 -0.51 -0.72 -22.08
C THR A 312 0.46 0.02 -23.03
N ARG A 313 1.62 0.50 -22.52
CA ARG A 313 2.59 1.21 -23.34
C ARG A 313 3.16 0.36 -24.48
N MET A 314 3.37 -0.93 -24.24
CA MET A 314 3.91 -1.85 -25.24
C MET A 314 2.85 -2.28 -26.25
N MET A 315 1.58 -2.38 -25.82
CA MET A 315 0.47 -2.79 -26.69
C MET A 315 -0.11 -1.65 -27.51
N THR A 316 -0.11 -0.42 -26.98
CA THR A 316 -0.87 0.70 -27.56
C THR A 316 -0.01 1.93 -27.86
N ALA A 317 1.24 1.96 -27.43
CA ALA A 317 2.11 3.14 -27.37
C ALA A 317 1.58 4.28 -26.47
N VAL A 318 0.46 4.08 -25.76
CA VAL A 318 -0.14 5.08 -24.87
C VAL A 318 0.49 4.99 -23.47
N GLY A 319 0.82 6.15 -22.90
CA GLY A 319 1.42 6.30 -21.59
C GLY A 319 2.45 7.41 -21.56
N ARG A 320 3.02 7.67 -20.39
CA ARG A 320 4.02 8.73 -20.21
C ARG A 320 5.05 8.31 -19.17
N PRO A 321 6.33 8.71 -19.30
CA PRO A 321 7.34 8.60 -18.26
C PRO A 321 6.85 9.25 -16.95
N GLN A 322 6.95 8.49 -15.83
CA GLN A 322 6.18 8.79 -14.63
C GLN A 322 6.62 10.09 -13.94
N LEU A 323 7.92 10.38 -13.88
CA LEU A 323 8.40 11.60 -13.21
C LEU A 323 7.84 12.85 -13.89
N SER A 324 7.93 12.94 -15.22
CA SER A 324 7.39 14.08 -15.96
C SER A 324 5.88 14.19 -15.85
N ALA A 325 5.16 13.06 -15.86
CA ALA A 325 3.71 13.06 -15.65
C ALA A 325 3.35 13.62 -14.25
N VAL A 326 4.04 13.18 -13.20
CA VAL A 326 3.79 13.67 -11.83
C VAL A 326 4.12 15.15 -11.72
N LEU A 327 5.26 15.61 -12.23
CA LEU A 327 5.65 17.03 -12.21
C LEU A 327 4.59 17.95 -12.84
N GLU A 328 4.12 17.58 -14.03
CA GLU A 328 3.13 18.39 -14.75
C GLU A 328 1.76 18.38 -14.07
N CYS A 329 1.29 17.19 -13.66
CA CYS A 329 -0.01 17.06 -13.02
C CYS A 329 -0.02 17.71 -11.63
N ALA A 330 1.05 17.57 -10.85
CA ALA A 330 1.17 18.20 -9.54
C ALA A 330 1.22 19.73 -9.63
N ALA A 331 1.89 20.28 -10.65
CA ALA A 331 1.85 21.72 -10.91
C ALA A 331 0.43 22.21 -11.17
N ALA A 332 -0.31 21.51 -12.06
CA ALA A 332 -1.69 21.87 -12.39
C ALA A 332 -2.65 21.71 -11.20
N ALA A 333 -2.50 20.67 -10.38
CA ALA A 333 -3.32 20.46 -9.20
C ALA A 333 -3.07 21.54 -8.13
N ARG A 334 -1.81 21.92 -7.90
CA ARG A 334 -1.44 22.98 -6.96
C ARG A 334 -2.04 24.34 -7.32
N GLU A 335 -2.10 24.68 -8.61
CA GLU A 335 -2.77 25.92 -9.07
C GLU A 335 -4.24 25.99 -8.63
N LEU A 336 -4.88 24.82 -8.47
CA LEU A 336 -6.28 24.67 -8.06
C LEU A 336 -6.45 24.32 -6.57
N GLY A 337 -5.36 24.36 -5.78
CA GLY A 337 -5.38 24.01 -4.36
C GLY A 337 -5.70 22.53 -4.09
N LYS A 338 -5.34 21.64 -5.04
CA LYS A 338 -5.62 20.20 -5.00
C LYS A 338 -4.32 19.38 -5.06
N HIS A 339 -4.43 18.06 -4.95
CA HIS A 339 -3.31 17.14 -4.76
C HIS A 339 -3.24 16.07 -5.86
N VAL A 340 -2.09 15.39 -5.94
CA VAL A 340 -1.92 14.23 -6.80
C VAL A 340 -1.35 13.04 -6.04
N TRP A 341 -1.75 11.83 -6.44
CA TRP A 341 -1.09 10.58 -6.08
C TRP A 341 -0.28 10.08 -7.26
N ALA A 342 0.98 9.73 -7.04
CA ALA A 342 1.80 9.07 -8.04
C ALA A 342 1.51 7.56 -8.02
N ASP A 343 0.99 7.00 -9.12
CA ASP A 343 0.59 5.59 -9.21
C ASP A 343 1.48 4.82 -10.17
N GLY A 344 2.29 3.92 -9.62
CA GLY A 344 3.19 3.03 -10.35
C GLY A 344 4.55 3.63 -10.72
N GLY A 345 5.39 2.80 -11.34
CA GLY A 345 6.73 3.18 -11.83
C GLY A 345 7.84 3.14 -10.77
N VAL A 346 7.52 2.94 -9.49
CA VAL A 346 8.50 2.88 -8.40
C VAL A 346 9.04 1.45 -8.21
N ARG A 347 10.36 1.34 -8.05
CA ARG A 347 11.08 0.07 -7.85
C ARG A 347 12.00 0.10 -6.63
N HIS A 348 12.32 1.29 -6.13
CA HIS A 348 13.22 1.52 -5.01
C HIS A 348 12.70 2.64 -4.11
N PRO A 349 13.08 2.70 -2.82
CA PRO A 349 12.71 3.82 -1.95
C PRO A 349 13.05 5.20 -2.51
N ARG A 350 14.14 5.30 -3.29
CA ARG A 350 14.53 6.54 -3.97
C ARG A 350 13.47 7.05 -4.94
N ASP A 351 12.75 6.13 -5.61
CA ASP A 351 11.74 6.50 -6.60
C ASP A 351 10.51 7.08 -5.90
N VAL A 352 10.16 6.55 -4.73
CA VAL A 352 9.12 7.11 -3.85
C VAL A 352 9.50 8.53 -3.41
N ALA A 353 10.74 8.72 -2.96
CA ALA A 353 11.23 10.05 -2.59
C ALA A 353 11.20 11.04 -3.78
N LEU A 354 11.56 10.59 -4.98
CA LEU A 354 11.49 11.42 -6.20
C LEU A 354 10.06 11.74 -6.61
N ALA A 355 9.11 10.81 -6.46
CA ALA A 355 7.69 11.07 -6.71
C ALA A 355 7.13 12.14 -5.75
N LEU A 356 7.51 12.06 -4.47
CA LEU A 356 7.16 13.07 -3.47
C LEU A 356 7.84 14.42 -3.80
N ALA A 357 9.13 14.43 -4.12
CA ALA A 357 9.83 15.63 -4.56
C ALA A 357 9.17 16.29 -5.77
N ALA A 358 8.65 15.48 -6.70
CA ALA A 358 7.88 15.95 -7.86
C ALA A 358 6.49 16.52 -7.51
N GLY A 359 6.09 16.50 -6.25
CA GLY A 359 4.86 17.12 -5.75
C GLY A 359 3.70 16.17 -5.49
N ALA A 360 3.91 14.86 -5.53
CA ALA A 360 2.89 13.91 -5.09
C ALA A 360 2.67 14.02 -3.58
N SER A 361 1.41 13.98 -3.12
CA SER A 361 1.06 13.91 -1.70
C SER A 361 1.18 12.49 -1.16
N ASN A 362 0.90 11.50 -2.01
CA ASN A 362 1.00 10.08 -1.71
C ASN A 362 1.56 9.32 -2.92
N VAL A 363 2.14 8.15 -2.67
CA VAL A 363 2.60 7.23 -3.72
C VAL A 363 1.84 5.92 -3.61
N MET A 364 1.14 5.55 -4.68
CA MET A 364 0.43 4.28 -4.78
C MET A 364 1.36 3.20 -5.31
N ILE A 365 1.45 2.09 -4.58
CA ILE A 365 2.38 0.99 -4.87
C ILE A 365 1.63 -0.33 -4.92
N GLY A 366 1.90 -1.12 -5.96
CA GLY A 366 1.33 -2.45 -6.13
C GLY A 366 2.36 -3.57 -5.93
N SER A 367 3.33 -3.66 -6.84
CA SER A 367 4.21 -4.82 -6.98
C SER A 367 4.99 -5.21 -5.71
N TRP A 368 5.45 -4.26 -4.92
CA TRP A 368 6.19 -4.56 -3.69
C TRP A 368 5.33 -5.26 -2.64
N PHE A 369 4.06 -4.90 -2.56
CA PHE A 369 3.12 -5.51 -1.63
C PHE A 369 2.59 -6.86 -2.10
N ALA A 370 2.65 -7.15 -3.40
CA ALA A 370 2.18 -8.42 -3.96
C ALA A 370 2.93 -9.64 -3.41
N GLY A 371 4.24 -9.49 -3.13
CA GLY A 371 5.10 -10.52 -2.56
C GLY A 371 5.09 -10.61 -1.03
N THR A 372 4.07 -10.09 -0.34
CA THR A 372 3.96 -10.13 1.12
C THR A 372 2.98 -11.18 1.60
N LEU A 373 3.14 -11.67 2.84
CA LEU A 373 2.26 -12.69 3.41
C LEU A 373 0.82 -12.21 3.61
N GLU A 374 0.61 -10.93 3.87
CA GLU A 374 -0.70 -10.31 4.08
C GLU A 374 -1.49 -10.07 2.78
N SER A 375 -0.84 -10.12 1.61
CA SER A 375 -1.55 -10.03 0.33
C SER A 375 -2.53 -11.19 0.15
N PRO A 376 -3.62 -11.04 -0.63
CA PRO A 376 -4.53 -12.13 -0.96
C PRO A 376 -3.82 -13.30 -1.68
N GLY A 377 -4.51 -14.40 -1.75
CA GLY A 377 -4.00 -15.62 -2.40
C GLY A 377 -3.19 -16.52 -1.46
N ASP A 378 -2.88 -17.69 -1.98
CA ASP A 378 -2.12 -18.70 -1.24
C ASP A 378 -0.63 -18.56 -1.49
N LEU A 379 0.14 -18.96 -0.48
CA LEU A 379 1.58 -19.08 -0.58
C LEU A 379 1.93 -20.39 -1.28
N VAL A 380 2.67 -20.31 -2.38
CA VAL A 380 3.08 -21.43 -3.20
C VAL A 380 4.60 -21.56 -3.15
N THR A 381 5.11 -22.80 -3.13
CA THR A 381 6.54 -23.09 -3.20
C THR A 381 6.87 -23.63 -4.59
N ASP A 382 7.88 -23.07 -5.24
CA ASP A 382 8.38 -23.56 -6.54
C ASP A 382 9.33 -24.75 -6.40
N SER A 383 9.81 -25.26 -7.54
CA SER A 383 10.75 -26.41 -7.59
C SER A 383 12.08 -26.14 -6.88
N ASP A 384 12.45 -24.88 -6.72
CA ASP A 384 13.72 -24.48 -6.09
C ASP A 384 13.54 -24.19 -4.59
N GLY A 385 12.35 -24.45 -4.04
CA GLY A 385 12.01 -24.20 -2.64
C GLY A 385 11.71 -22.74 -2.31
N ARG A 386 11.60 -21.85 -3.32
CA ARG A 386 11.29 -20.43 -3.11
C ARG A 386 9.78 -20.24 -3.00
N ARG A 387 9.37 -19.46 -2.00
CA ARG A 387 7.95 -19.15 -1.77
C ARG A 387 7.53 -17.92 -2.57
N TYR A 388 6.37 -17.98 -3.20
CA TYR A 388 5.81 -16.88 -3.98
C TYR A 388 4.29 -16.80 -3.86
N LYS A 389 3.73 -15.66 -4.24
CA LYS A 389 2.31 -15.47 -4.47
C LYS A 389 2.05 -15.14 -5.92
N GLU A 390 0.92 -15.59 -6.44
CA GLU A 390 0.49 -15.22 -7.78
C GLU A 390 -0.05 -13.80 -7.79
N SER A 391 0.35 -13.03 -8.79
CA SER A 391 -0.17 -11.68 -9.03
C SER A 391 -0.54 -11.50 -10.50
N PHE A 392 -1.46 -10.58 -10.76
CA PHE A 392 -1.92 -10.25 -12.10
C PHE A 392 -2.34 -8.79 -12.21
N GLY A 393 -2.23 -8.23 -13.42
CA GLY A 393 -2.65 -6.85 -13.71
C GLY A 393 -4.17 -6.72 -13.79
N MET A 394 -4.69 -5.55 -13.44
CA MET A 394 -6.14 -5.28 -13.46
C MET A 394 -6.73 -5.22 -14.88
N ALA A 395 -5.91 -5.01 -15.92
CA ALA A 395 -6.32 -5.08 -17.33
C ALA A 395 -5.96 -6.42 -18.01
N SER A 396 -5.55 -7.43 -17.25
CA SER A 396 -5.24 -8.78 -17.74
C SER A 396 -6.52 -9.56 -18.08
N ALA A 397 -6.39 -10.58 -18.94
CA ALA A 397 -7.50 -11.49 -19.26
C ALA A 397 -8.11 -12.11 -18.01
N ARG A 398 -7.28 -12.50 -17.01
CA ARG A 398 -7.72 -13.04 -15.72
C ARG A 398 -8.62 -12.06 -14.96
N ALA A 399 -8.22 -10.78 -14.85
CA ALA A 399 -9.01 -9.76 -14.18
C ALA A 399 -10.30 -9.42 -14.96
N VAL A 400 -10.21 -9.35 -16.29
CA VAL A 400 -11.37 -9.11 -17.17
C VAL A 400 -12.40 -10.23 -17.02
N GLN A 401 -11.99 -11.49 -17.04
CA GLN A 401 -12.88 -12.64 -16.86
C GLN A 401 -13.60 -12.59 -15.50
N SER A 402 -12.90 -12.23 -14.43
CA SER A 402 -13.51 -12.09 -13.10
C SER A 402 -14.58 -11.00 -13.08
N ARG A 403 -14.28 -9.80 -13.61
CA ARG A 403 -15.22 -8.66 -13.65
C ARG A 403 -16.42 -8.88 -14.56
N THR A 404 -16.29 -9.73 -15.58
CA THR A 404 -17.33 -9.99 -16.56
C THR A 404 -18.07 -11.31 -16.31
N ALA A 405 -17.96 -11.85 -15.10
CA ALA A 405 -18.60 -13.13 -14.75
C ALA A 405 -20.13 -13.13 -14.95
N ALA A 406 -20.78 -11.97 -14.81
CA ALA A 406 -22.21 -11.77 -15.05
C ALA A 406 -22.58 -11.50 -16.52
N ASP A 407 -21.59 -11.27 -17.40
CA ASP A 407 -21.84 -11.02 -18.82
C ASP A 407 -22.21 -12.31 -19.57
N SER A 408 -22.79 -12.14 -20.76
CA SER A 408 -23.03 -13.28 -21.65
C SER A 408 -21.70 -14.00 -21.98
N PRO A 409 -21.72 -15.33 -22.23
CA PRO A 409 -20.50 -16.06 -22.61
C PRO A 409 -19.78 -15.45 -23.82
N PHE A 410 -20.52 -14.94 -24.79
CA PHE A 410 -19.96 -14.30 -25.98
C PHE A 410 -19.29 -12.96 -25.65
N ASP A 411 -19.91 -12.09 -24.86
CA ASP A 411 -19.36 -10.80 -24.49
C ASP A 411 -18.11 -10.95 -23.61
N ARG A 412 -18.11 -11.94 -22.71
CA ARG A 412 -16.95 -12.30 -21.91
C ARG A 412 -15.78 -12.77 -22.77
N ALA A 413 -16.04 -13.69 -23.71
CA ALA A 413 -15.02 -14.17 -24.64
C ALA A 413 -14.47 -13.03 -25.51
N ARG A 414 -15.34 -12.15 -26.02
CA ARG A 414 -14.94 -10.98 -26.82
C ARG A 414 -14.05 -10.02 -26.03
N LYS A 415 -14.39 -9.73 -24.78
CA LYS A 415 -13.59 -8.85 -23.91
C LYS A 415 -12.25 -9.47 -23.54
N ALA A 416 -12.16 -10.79 -23.41
CA ALA A 416 -10.94 -11.51 -23.10
C ALA A 416 -9.97 -11.66 -24.28
N LEU A 417 -10.36 -11.28 -25.52
CA LEU A 417 -9.46 -11.29 -26.68
C LEU A 417 -8.37 -10.20 -26.64
N PHE A 418 -8.58 -9.14 -25.85
CA PHE A 418 -7.66 -8.00 -25.78
C PHE A 418 -7.14 -7.89 -24.34
N GLU A 419 -5.83 -8.05 -24.19
CA GLU A 419 -5.14 -8.04 -22.90
C GLU A 419 -4.12 -6.90 -22.86
N GLU A 420 -4.21 -6.06 -21.82
CA GLU A 420 -3.26 -4.95 -21.58
C GLU A 420 -2.58 -5.08 -20.22
N GLY A 421 -2.42 -6.29 -19.71
CA GLY A 421 -1.78 -6.58 -18.44
C GLY A 421 -1.28 -8.02 -18.35
N ILE A 422 -0.30 -8.27 -17.49
CA ILE A 422 0.23 -9.62 -17.26
C ILE A 422 -0.80 -10.43 -16.46
N SER A 423 -1.25 -11.57 -17.02
CA SER A 423 -2.24 -12.47 -16.42
C SER A 423 -1.68 -13.36 -15.32
N ASN A 424 -0.38 -13.67 -15.36
CA ASN A 424 0.30 -14.51 -14.36
C ASN A 424 1.70 -13.98 -14.08
N SER A 425 1.99 -13.69 -12.83
CA SER A 425 3.32 -13.34 -12.35
C SER A 425 3.56 -13.98 -10.99
N ARG A 426 4.79 -14.41 -10.75
CA ARG A 426 5.23 -14.93 -9.44
C ARG A 426 5.91 -13.83 -8.67
N MET A 427 5.29 -13.41 -7.58
CA MET A 427 5.85 -12.42 -6.68
C MET A 427 6.47 -13.16 -5.49
N TYR A 428 7.79 -13.30 -5.54
CA TYR A 428 8.54 -14.02 -4.52
C TYR A 428 8.50 -13.28 -3.20
N VAL A 429 8.28 -14.05 -2.12
CA VAL A 429 8.31 -13.53 -0.76
C VAL A 429 9.76 -13.47 -0.31
N ASP A 430 10.20 -12.32 0.18
CA ASP A 430 11.52 -12.18 0.79
C ASP A 430 11.53 -12.88 2.16
N PRO A 431 12.35 -13.92 2.36
CA PRO A 431 12.40 -14.62 3.64
C PRO A 431 12.95 -13.74 4.78
N ALA A 432 13.70 -12.68 4.49
CA ALA A 432 14.24 -11.75 5.48
C ALA A 432 13.22 -10.70 5.91
N GLY A 433 12.28 -10.36 5.01
CA GLY A 433 11.25 -9.35 5.23
C GLY A 433 9.92 -9.75 4.57
N PRO A 434 9.22 -10.79 5.09
CA PRO A 434 8.08 -11.38 4.38
C PRO A 434 6.78 -10.58 4.50
N GLY A 435 6.74 -9.54 5.33
CA GLY A 435 5.52 -8.81 5.67
C GLY A 435 5.40 -7.44 5.06
N VAL A 436 4.18 -6.94 5.01
CA VAL A 436 3.83 -5.57 4.60
C VAL A 436 4.62 -4.52 5.39
N GLU A 437 4.80 -4.74 6.68
CA GLU A 437 5.51 -3.82 7.55
C GLU A 437 7.00 -3.73 7.23
N ASP A 438 7.62 -4.83 6.78
CA ASP A 438 9.04 -4.82 6.37
C ASP A 438 9.22 -3.96 5.10
N VAL A 439 8.29 -4.03 4.16
CA VAL A 439 8.25 -3.17 2.97
C VAL A 439 8.03 -1.71 3.35
N ILE A 440 7.11 -1.43 4.28
CA ILE A 440 6.87 -0.06 4.78
C ILE A 440 8.14 0.49 5.43
N ASP A 441 8.82 -0.27 6.28
CA ASP A 441 10.06 0.16 6.95
C ASP A 441 11.15 0.54 5.94
N GLU A 442 11.32 -0.25 4.89
CA GLU A 442 12.29 0.00 3.82
C GLU A 442 11.99 1.31 3.09
N ILE A 443 10.74 1.48 2.63
CA ILE A 443 10.29 2.67 1.90
C ILE A 443 10.43 3.91 2.77
N ILE A 444 9.86 3.89 3.97
CA ILE A 444 9.80 5.05 4.85
C ILE A 444 11.18 5.41 5.40
N GLY A 445 12.03 4.41 5.65
CA GLY A 445 13.43 4.63 5.99
C GLY A 445 14.18 5.41 4.91
N GLY A 446 13.97 5.06 3.63
CA GLY A 446 14.54 5.76 2.48
C GLY A 446 13.99 7.18 2.33
N VAL A 447 12.66 7.36 2.40
CA VAL A 447 12.01 8.68 2.28
C VAL A 447 12.47 9.63 3.40
N ARG A 448 12.48 9.19 4.66
CA ARG A 448 12.98 9.99 5.79
C ARG A 448 14.42 10.41 5.60
N SER A 449 15.27 9.51 5.12
CA SER A 449 16.66 9.83 4.80
C SER A 449 16.78 10.87 3.69
N SER A 450 15.97 10.76 2.62
CA SER A 450 15.93 11.74 1.53
C SER A 450 15.51 13.13 2.04
N CYS A 451 14.49 13.22 2.90
CA CYS A 451 14.11 14.47 3.56
C CYS A 451 15.27 15.06 4.38
N THR A 452 15.96 14.22 5.14
CA THR A 452 17.14 14.66 5.94
C THR A 452 18.22 15.24 5.04
N TYR A 453 18.54 14.60 3.91
CA TYR A 453 19.54 15.12 2.96
C TYR A 453 19.10 16.41 2.25
N ALA A 454 17.81 16.59 2.05
CA ALA A 454 17.25 17.85 1.53
C ALA A 454 17.19 18.96 2.60
N GLY A 455 17.38 18.61 3.87
CA GLY A 455 17.22 19.52 5.02
C GLY A 455 15.77 19.83 5.33
N ALA A 456 14.86 18.89 5.06
CA ALA A 456 13.42 19.01 5.28
C ALA A 456 12.96 18.21 6.50
N THR A 457 12.09 18.80 7.32
CA THR A 457 11.49 18.18 8.52
C THR A 457 10.07 17.71 8.27
N SER A 458 9.48 18.07 7.11
CA SER A 458 8.14 17.67 6.67
C SER A 458 8.10 17.41 5.17
N LEU A 459 7.02 16.81 4.66
CA LEU A 459 6.80 16.65 3.22
C LEU A 459 6.63 18.00 2.50
N GLU A 460 6.01 18.98 3.14
CA GLU A 460 5.84 20.31 2.58
C GLU A 460 7.20 20.99 2.36
N GLU A 461 8.06 21.00 3.38
CA GLU A 461 9.43 21.48 3.23
C GLU A 461 10.23 20.66 2.20
N PHE A 462 9.97 19.36 2.10
CA PHE A 462 10.63 18.51 1.12
C PHE A 462 10.30 18.89 -0.32
N HIS A 463 9.02 19.20 -0.60
CA HIS A 463 8.59 19.72 -1.90
C HIS A 463 9.31 21.04 -2.27
N GLU A 464 9.58 21.90 -1.29
CA GLU A 464 10.22 23.19 -1.53
C GLU A 464 11.74 23.09 -1.64
N ARG A 465 12.35 22.14 -0.92
CA ARG A 465 13.80 22.05 -0.74
C ARG A 465 14.46 21.00 -1.63
N ALA A 466 13.72 20.08 -2.22
CA ALA A 466 14.27 19.07 -3.10
C ALA A 466 14.96 19.72 -4.32
N LEU A 467 16.17 19.29 -4.63
CA LEU A 467 16.92 19.70 -5.80
C LEU A 467 17.25 18.45 -6.61
N VAL A 468 16.81 18.42 -7.86
CA VAL A 468 16.94 17.26 -8.74
C VAL A 468 17.95 17.56 -9.85
N GLY A 469 18.87 16.63 -10.10
CA GLY A 469 19.80 16.65 -11.22
C GLY A 469 19.46 15.58 -12.25
N LEU A 470 19.86 15.82 -13.50
CA LEU A 470 19.75 14.84 -14.58
C LEU A 470 20.96 13.91 -14.60
N GLN A 471 20.74 12.63 -14.86
CA GLN A 471 21.80 11.64 -15.01
C GLN A 471 21.59 10.80 -16.29
N SER A 472 22.69 10.25 -16.77
CA SER A 472 22.66 9.24 -17.84
C SER A 472 22.37 7.85 -17.27
N THR A 473 22.11 6.89 -18.16
CA THR A 473 22.01 5.46 -17.78
C THR A 473 23.28 4.96 -17.06
N ALA A 474 24.47 5.47 -17.44
CA ALA A 474 25.72 5.15 -16.77
C ALA A 474 25.77 5.72 -15.35
N GLY A 475 25.29 6.97 -15.16
CA GLY A 475 25.18 7.57 -13.83
C GLY A 475 24.21 6.83 -12.92
N PHE A 476 23.10 6.36 -13.44
CA PHE A 476 22.19 5.49 -12.70
C PHE A 476 22.83 4.14 -12.33
N ALA A 477 23.57 3.53 -13.26
CA ALA A 477 24.26 2.26 -13.02
C ALA A 477 25.37 2.40 -11.98
N GLU A 478 26.12 3.53 -11.94
CA GLU A 478 27.13 3.83 -10.94
C GLU A 478 26.56 3.81 -9.51
N GLY A 479 25.33 4.28 -9.32
CA GLY A 479 24.66 4.31 -8.03
C GLY A 479 24.17 2.95 -7.52
N ARG A 480 24.30 1.86 -8.30
CA ARG A 480 23.85 0.52 -7.89
C ARG A 480 24.90 -0.15 -6.99
N PRO A 481 24.50 -0.66 -5.81
CA PRO A 481 25.43 -1.38 -4.95
C PRO A 481 25.89 -2.70 -5.58
N LEU A 482 27.13 -3.06 -5.36
CA LEU A 482 27.67 -4.37 -5.70
C LEU A 482 27.42 -5.32 -4.52
N HIS A 483 26.62 -6.37 -4.73
CA HIS A 483 26.31 -7.35 -3.71
C HIS A 483 27.36 -8.47 -3.59
N THR A 484 28.27 -8.58 -4.56
CA THR A 484 29.38 -9.52 -4.57
C THR A 484 30.68 -8.77 -4.92
N SER A 485 31.78 -9.06 -4.18
CA SER A 485 33.12 -8.61 -4.58
C SER A 485 33.60 -9.38 -5.81
N TRP A 486 34.51 -8.76 -6.58
CA TRP A 486 35.24 -9.42 -7.67
C TRP A 486 35.96 -10.67 -7.19
#